data_56b4c1c5d4dc2fff54fad640d15127ab
#
_entry.id   56b4c1c5d4dc2fff54fad640d15127ab
#
_cell.length_a   1.000
_cell.length_b   1.000
_cell.length_c   1.000
_cell.angle_alpha   90.00
_cell.angle_beta   90.00
_cell.angle_gamma   90.00
#
_symmetry.space_group_name_H-M   'P 1'
#
loop_
_entity.id
_entity.type
_entity.pdbx_description
1 polymer ?
#
loop_
_entity_poly.entity_id
_entity_poly.type
_entity_poly.pdbx_seq_one_letter_code
_entity_poly.pdbx_strand_id
1 'polypeptide(L)'
;MASGDFRVLGRDITLRMTEDGALLKESTAIQKLTFKINIKLLEEGFLGEGAQRQREIFDSVGLAWSVEPEGKEIFLMIYDVYQRARQGTANPPQINMSFRIQFANGATVRISVPDIQFDDIGNLDVTGRDVFAMQTFSGKSNRYLLNT
;
A
#
# COMPACT_ATOMS: atom_id res chain seq x y z
N MET A 1 -26.15 -24.30 -14.26
CA MET A 1 -25.58 -22.95 -14.27
C MET A 1 -24.13 -23.03 -13.88
N ALA A 2 -23.28 -22.52 -14.72
CA ALA A 2 -21.88 -22.41 -14.31
C ALA A 2 -21.79 -21.44 -13.11
N SER A 3 -21.16 -21.86 -12.06
CA SER A 3 -20.86 -20.96 -10.98
C SER A 3 -19.98 -19.86 -11.55
N GLY A 4 -20.35 -18.62 -11.34
CA GLY A 4 -19.53 -17.49 -11.77
C GLY A 4 -18.15 -17.58 -11.12
N ASP A 5 -17.14 -17.22 -11.87
CA ASP A 5 -15.80 -17.06 -11.32
C ASP A 5 -15.72 -15.68 -10.70
N PHE A 6 -15.67 -15.61 -9.38
CA PHE A 6 -15.62 -14.36 -8.65
C PHE A 6 -14.19 -13.92 -8.29
N ARG A 7 -13.20 -14.55 -8.89
CA ARG A 7 -11.82 -14.15 -8.69
C ARG A 7 -11.58 -12.74 -9.21
N VAL A 8 -10.67 -12.04 -8.56
CA VAL A 8 -10.39 -10.63 -8.85
C VAL A 8 -9.28 -10.55 -9.89
N LEU A 9 -9.54 -9.78 -10.95
CA LEU A 9 -8.50 -9.39 -11.90
C LEU A 9 -7.97 -8.00 -11.53
N GLY A 10 -6.74 -7.71 -11.97
CA GLY A 10 -6.15 -6.40 -11.71
C GLY A 10 -7.01 -5.23 -12.19
N ARG A 11 -7.75 -5.40 -13.28
CA ARG A 11 -8.67 -4.37 -13.78
C ARG A 11 -9.87 -4.11 -12.89
N ASP A 12 -10.16 -5.01 -11.94
CA ASP A 12 -11.25 -4.88 -10.99
C ASP A 12 -10.84 -4.11 -9.74
N ILE A 13 -9.59 -3.69 -9.67
CA ILE A 13 -9.03 -2.96 -8.55
C ILE A 13 -8.77 -1.51 -8.97
N THR A 14 -9.35 -0.58 -8.24
CA THR A 14 -9.12 0.86 -8.43
C THR A 14 -8.27 1.36 -7.27
N LEU A 15 -7.14 1.96 -7.59
CA LEU A 15 -6.22 2.51 -6.59
C LEU A 15 -6.26 4.03 -6.61
N ARG A 16 -6.02 4.61 -5.45
CA ARG A 16 -5.94 6.07 -5.29
C ARG A 16 -4.85 6.40 -4.28
N MET A 17 -3.98 7.30 -4.65
CA MET A 17 -2.87 7.77 -3.83
C MET A 17 -3.05 9.26 -3.56
N THR A 18 -2.99 9.66 -2.30
CA THR A 18 -3.17 11.06 -1.90
C THR A 18 -2.03 11.54 -1.02
N GLU A 19 -1.72 12.83 -1.11
CA GLU A 19 -0.81 13.52 -0.21
C GLU A 19 -1.56 14.69 0.42
N ASP A 20 -1.70 14.68 1.74
CA ASP A 20 -2.42 15.69 2.52
C ASP A 20 -3.85 15.93 2.00
N GLY A 21 -4.49 14.85 1.52
CA GLY A 21 -5.85 14.92 0.99
C GLY A 21 -5.94 15.24 -0.51
N ALA A 22 -4.84 15.68 -1.14
CA ALA A 22 -4.83 15.96 -2.57
C ALA A 22 -4.53 14.70 -3.37
N LEU A 23 -5.32 14.45 -4.41
CA LEU A 23 -5.15 13.28 -5.26
C LEU A 23 -3.86 13.36 -6.05
N LEU A 24 -2.98 12.39 -5.89
CA LEU A 24 -1.74 12.28 -6.65
C LEU A 24 -1.90 11.40 -7.89
N LYS A 25 -2.57 10.25 -7.72
CA LYS A 25 -2.63 9.28 -8.79
C LYS A 25 -3.83 8.36 -8.66
N GLU A 26 -4.48 8.08 -9.76
CA GLU A 26 -5.53 7.05 -9.84
C GLU A 26 -5.04 5.80 -10.57
N SER A 27 -5.88 4.76 -10.54
CA SER A 27 -5.54 3.38 -10.87
C SER A 27 -4.89 3.13 -12.22
N THR A 28 -5.15 3.95 -13.21
CA THR A 28 -4.68 3.68 -14.58
C THR A 28 -3.17 3.69 -14.72
N ALA A 29 -2.48 4.35 -13.81
CA ALA A 29 -1.04 4.45 -13.86
C ALA A 29 -0.34 3.64 -12.77
N ILE A 30 -1.09 2.98 -11.91
CA ILE A 30 -0.55 2.09 -10.88
C ILE A 30 -0.64 0.66 -11.43
N GLN A 31 0.51 0.03 -11.67
CA GLN A 31 0.55 -1.23 -12.37
C GLN A 31 0.75 -2.45 -11.48
N LYS A 32 1.33 -2.27 -10.32
CA LYS A 32 1.62 -3.36 -9.42
C LYS A 32 1.25 -2.96 -8.00
N LEU A 33 0.60 -3.86 -7.29
CA LEU A 33 0.26 -3.64 -5.89
C LEU A 33 0.48 -4.91 -5.11
N THR A 34 1.19 -4.80 -4.00
CA THR A 34 1.30 -5.86 -3.00
C THR A 34 0.85 -5.29 -1.67
N PHE A 35 -0.11 -5.95 -1.04
CA PHE A 35 -0.63 -5.59 0.27
C PHE A 35 -0.41 -6.76 1.21
N LYS A 36 0.16 -6.47 2.39
CA LYS A 36 0.49 -7.51 3.35
C LYS A 36 0.24 -7.01 4.77
N ILE A 37 -0.36 -7.87 5.60
CA ILE A 37 -0.49 -7.61 7.02
C ILE A 37 0.59 -8.42 7.73
N ASN A 38 1.47 -7.74 8.46
CA ASN A 38 2.55 -8.35 9.19
C ASN A 38 2.11 -8.63 10.62
N ILE A 39 2.12 -9.89 10.99
CA ILE A 39 1.69 -10.36 12.31
C ILE A 39 2.85 -11.11 12.94
N LYS A 40 3.09 -10.84 14.22
CA LYS A 40 4.04 -11.59 15.03
C LYS A 40 3.29 -12.55 15.91
N LEU A 41 3.83 -13.75 16.06
CA LEU A 41 3.30 -14.75 16.96
C LEU A 41 4.10 -14.70 18.25
N LEU A 42 3.43 -14.33 19.34
CA LEU A 42 4.03 -14.34 20.66
C LEU A 42 3.72 -15.66 21.34
N GLU A 43 4.76 -16.35 21.78
CA GLU A 43 4.62 -17.60 22.50
C GLU A 43 4.90 -17.37 23.99
N GLU A 44 3.95 -17.78 24.83
CA GLU A 44 4.09 -17.68 26.27
C GLU A 44 3.95 -19.05 26.91
N GLY A 45 4.93 -19.40 27.73
CA GLY A 45 4.87 -20.60 28.55
C GLY A 45 4.43 -20.24 29.96
N PHE A 46 3.47 -20.99 30.50
CA PHE A 46 2.99 -20.78 31.85
C PHE A 46 3.41 -21.97 32.72
N LEU A 47 3.74 -21.66 33.95
CA LEU A 47 4.15 -22.68 34.92
C LEU A 47 2.98 -23.67 35.15
N GLY A 48 3.25 -24.95 35.01
CA GLY A 48 2.23 -25.99 35.17
C GLY A 48 1.46 -26.33 33.89
N GLU A 49 1.73 -25.66 32.78
CA GLU A 49 1.11 -26.00 31.51
C GLU A 49 2.07 -26.80 30.64
N GLY A 50 1.53 -27.81 29.96
CA GLY A 50 2.31 -28.68 29.09
C GLY A 50 2.56 -28.11 27.70
N ALA A 51 1.88 -27.02 27.33
CA ALA A 51 2.02 -26.38 26.03
C ALA A 51 2.11 -24.85 26.20
N GLN A 52 2.86 -24.21 25.29
CA GLN A 52 2.94 -22.77 25.26
C GLN A 52 1.66 -22.19 24.66
N ARG A 53 1.23 -21.06 25.20
CA ARG A 53 0.15 -20.28 24.62
C ARG A 53 0.72 -19.40 23.52
N GLN A 54 -0.04 -19.26 22.44
CA GLN A 54 0.33 -18.45 21.31
C GLN A 54 -0.67 -17.31 21.15
N ARG A 55 -0.16 -16.13 20.87
CA ARG A 55 -0.98 -14.95 20.66
C ARG A 55 -0.49 -14.19 19.45
N GLU A 56 -1.43 -13.80 18.59
CA GLU A 56 -1.14 -12.97 17.45
C GLU A 56 -1.01 -11.51 17.87
N ILE A 57 0.08 -10.87 17.45
CA ILE A 57 0.30 -9.45 17.71
C ILE A 57 0.49 -8.75 16.38
N PHE A 58 -0.28 -7.70 16.15
CA PHE A 58 -0.14 -6.88 14.96
C PHE A 58 1.20 -6.15 14.97
N ASP A 59 1.92 -6.19 13.85
CA ASP A 59 3.18 -5.50 13.68
C ASP A 59 3.02 -4.27 12.78
N SER A 60 2.60 -4.50 11.54
CA SER A 60 2.47 -3.41 10.56
C SER A 60 1.66 -3.87 9.35
N VAL A 61 1.25 -2.88 8.55
CA VAL A 61 0.71 -3.12 7.22
C VAL A 61 1.80 -2.77 6.21
N GLY A 62 2.12 -3.69 5.33
CA GLY A 62 3.10 -3.47 4.28
C GLY A 62 2.45 -3.22 2.94
N LEU A 63 2.97 -2.27 2.19
CA LEU A 63 2.53 -1.96 0.84
C LEU A 63 3.72 -1.82 -0.10
N ALA A 64 3.59 -2.36 -1.29
CA ALA A 64 4.53 -2.14 -2.37
C ALA A 64 3.76 -1.93 -3.66
N TRP A 65 4.12 -0.90 -4.42
CA TRP A 65 3.42 -0.60 -5.68
C TRP A 65 4.36 0.08 -6.66
N SER A 66 3.94 0.13 -7.91
CA SER A 66 4.68 0.83 -8.96
C SER A 66 3.75 1.73 -9.74
N VAL A 67 4.27 2.86 -10.18
CA VAL A 67 3.53 3.94 -10.82
C VAL A 67 4.26 4.37 -12.08
N GLU A 68 3.52 4.59 -13.16
CA GLU A 68 4.03 5.31 -14.32
C GLU A 68 3.84 6.81 -14.06
N PRO A 69 4.91 7.60 -13.90
CA PRO A 69 4.75 9.04 -13.71
C PRO A 69 4.15 9.71 -14.95
N GLU A 70 3.05 10.40 -14.77
CA GLU A 70 2.40 11.14 -15.84
C GLU A 70 2.55 12.65 -15.69
N GLY A 71 3.05 13.10 -14.55
CA GLY A 71 3.24 14.51 -14.27
C GLY A 71 4.27 14.70 -13.18
N LYS A 72 4.43 15.94 -12.75
CA LYS A 72 5.42 16.30 -11.75
C LYS A 72 5.01 15.97 -10.32
N GLU A 73 3.73 15.69 -10.09
CA GLU A 73 3.17 15.50 -8.73
C GLU A 73 3.85 14.38 -7.97
N ILE A 74 4.12 13.26 -8.65
CA ILE A 74 4.80 12.12 -8.05
C ILE A 74 6.22 12.50 -7.61
N PHE A 75 6.93 13.25 -8.44
CA PHE A 75 8.29 13.67 -8.12
C PHE A 75 8.32 14.70 -6.99
N LEU A 76 7.33 15.58 -6.92
CA LEU A 76 7.19 16.51 -5.81
C LEU A 76 6.92 15.76 -4.50
N MET A 77 6.07 14.74 -4.53
CA MET A 77 5.83 13.89 -3.37
C MET A 77 7.11 13.19 -2.93
N ILE A 78 7.87 12.62 -3.86
CA ILE A 78 9.13 11.95 -3.56
C ILE A 78 10.09 12.92 -2.87
N TYR A 79 10.17 14.14 -3.36
CA TYR A 79 11.01 15.17 -2.76
C TYR A 79 10.55 15.52 -1.34
N ASP A 80 9.24 15.61 -1.12
CA ASP A 80 8.68 15.89 0.20
C ASP A 80 9.01 14.77 1.19
N VAL A 81 8.92 13.51 0.75
CA VAL A 81 9.29 12.36 1.56
C VAL A 81 10.79 12.37 1.88
N TYR A 82 11.60 12.72 0.89
CA TYR A 82 13.04 12.85 1.06
C TYR A 82 13.37 13.90 2.12
N GLN A 83 12.74 15.06 2.07
CA GLN A 83 12.94 16.12 3.05
C GLN A 83 12.49 15.70 4.45
N ARG A 84 11.35 15.02 4.54
CA ARG A 84 10.85 14.46 5.79
C ARG A 84 11.85 13.50 6.41
N ALA A 85 12.39 12.61 5.62
CA ALA A 85 13.33 11.59 6.09
C ALA A 85 14.68 12.20 6.50
N ARG A 86 15.10 13.25 5.78
CA ARG A 86 16.41 13.86 5.99
C ARG A 86 16.44 14.83 7.18
N GLN A 87 15.40 15.65 7.33
CA GLN A 87 15.45 16.78 8.25
C GLN A 87 14.49 16.65 9.43
N GLY A 88 13.48 15.78 9.33
CA GLY A 88 12.44 15.71 10.33
C GLY A 88 11.65 17.01 10.37
N THR A 89 10.55 17.08 9.62
CA THR A 89 9.72 18.29 9.58
C THR A 89 8.70 18.28 10.71
N ALA A 90 8.31 19.46 11.18
CA ALA A 90 7.28 19.59 12.22
C ALA A 90 5.91 19.13 11.71
N ASN A 91 5.63 19.33 10.42
CA ASN A 91 4.39 18.92 9.76
C ASN A 91 4.74 18.07 8.54
N PRO A 92 5.07 16.78 8.74
CA PRO A 92 5.41 15.92 7.61
C PRO A 92 4.19 15.69 6.73
N PRO A 93 4.37 15.55 5.41
CA PRO A 93 3.25 15.23 4.52
C PRO A 93 2.68 13.85 4.86
N GLN A 94 1.36 13.76 4.84
CA GLN A 94 0.66 12.52 5.09
C GLN A 94 0.28 11.89 3.76
N ILE A 95 0.81 10.71 3.49
CA ILE A 95 0.57 9.99 2.25
C ILE A 95 -0.31 8.79 2.55
N ASN A 96 -1.42 8.71 1.83
CA ASN A 96 -2.42 7.67 2.02
C ASN A 96 -2.62 6.91 0.71
N MET A 97 -2.90 5.63 0.84
CA MET A 97 -3.27 4.78 -0.29
C MET A 97 -4.63 4.18 0.01
N SER A 98 -5.54 4.22 -0.97
CA SER A 98 -6.78 3.46 -0.88
C SER A 98 -6.97 2.65 -2.15
N PHE A 99 -7.57 1.48 -2.01
CA PHE A 99 -7.93 0.69 -3.16
C PHE A 99 -9.29 0.04 -2.95
N ARG A 100 -10.03 -0.03 -4.05
CA ARG A 100 -11.36 -0.63 -4.09
C ARG A 100 -11.30 -1.85 -4.98
N ILE A 101 -11.83 -2.95 -4.47
CA ILE A 101 -11.95 -4.21 -5.19
C ILE A 101 -13.41 -4.42 -5.52
N GLN A 102 -13.73 -4.60 -6.80
CA GLN A 102 -15.07 -4.88 -7.25
C GLN A 102 -15.14 -6.35 -7.69
N PHE A 103 -16.06 -7.09 -7.08
CA PHE A 103 -16.26 -8.49 -7.41
C PHE A 103 -17.33 -8.63 -8.50
N ALA A 104 -17.30 -9.74 -9.22
CA ALA A 104 -18.23 -9.98 -10.31
C ALA A 104 -19.68 -10.08 -9.84
N ASN A 105 -19.92 -10.42 -8.56
CA ASN A 105 -21.26 -10.51 -8.00
C ASN A 105 -21.83 -9.15 -7.55
N GLY A 106 -21.10 -8.05 -7.80
CA GLY A 106 -21.51 -6.69 -7.42
C GLY A 106 -21.02 -6.24 -6.05
N ALA A 107 -20.48 -7.13 -5.24
CA ALA A 107 -19.91 -6.74 -3.95
C ALA A 107 -18.63 -5.92 -4.15
N THR A 108 -18.40 -4.97 -3.24
CA THR A 108 -17.20 -4.14 -3.27
C THR A 108 -16.55 -4.13 -1.89
N VAL A 109 -15.23 -4.06 -1.89
CA VAL A 109 -14.44 -3.92 -0.67
C VAL A 109 -13.48 -2.75 -0.89
N ARG A 110 -13.43 -1.85 0.07
CA ARG A 110 -12.49 -0.73 0.05
C ARG A 110 -11.52 -0.85 1.21
N ILE A 111 -10.23 -0.77 0.91
CA ILE A 111 -9.17 -0.80 1.90
C ILE A 111 -8.44 0.54 1.85
N SER A 112 -8.32 1.19 3.00
CA SER A 112 -7.61 2.46 3.13
C SER A 112 -6.43 2.29 4.07
N VAL A 113 -5.25 2.68 3.62
CA VAL A 113 -4.02 2.62 4.41
C VAL A 113 -3.54 4.05 4.60
N PRO A 114 -3.77 4.63 5.80
CA PRO A 114 -3.38 6.01 6.06
C PRO A 114 -1.94 6.11 6.55
N ASP A 115 -1.37 7.28 6.37
CA ASP A 115 -0.07 7.68 6.93
C ASP A 115 1.03 6.65 6.65
N ILE A 116 1.32 6.46 5.37
CA ILE A 116 2.34 5.52 4.93
C ILE A 116 3.72 6.10 5.20
N GLN A 117 4.56 5.32 5.89
CA GLN A 117 5.97 5.61 6.08
C GLN A 117 6.77 4.75 5.09
N PHE A 118 7.53 5.39 4.22
CA PHE A 118 8.28 4.67 3.22
C PHE A 118 9.55 4.09 3.83
N ASP A 119 9.74 2.78 3.69
CA ASP A 119 10.99 2.13 4.03
C ASP A 119 11.93 2.09 2.83
N ASP A 120 11.38 2.21 1.63
CA ASP A 120 12.17 2.31 0.41
C ASP A 120 11.37 3.06 -0.66
N ILE A 121 11.94 4.13 -1.16
CA ILE A 121 11.53 4.71 -2.43
C ILE A 121 12.44 4.05 -3.45
N GLY A 122 11.91 3.04 -4.12
CA GLY A 122 12.69 2.21 -5.01
C GLY A 122 13.21 2.94 -6.24
N ASN A 123 13.40 2.18 -7.30
CA ASN A 123 14.05 2.69 -8.49
C ASN A 123 13.09 3.44 -9.40
N LEU A 124 13.60 4.49 -10.01
CA LEU A 124 13.02 5.04 -11.23
C LEU A 124 13.72 4.35 -12.40
N ASP A 125 13.01 3.46 -13.06
CA ASP A 125 13.56 2.65 -14.13
C ASP A 125 13.11 3.18 -15.48
N VAL A 126 14.07 3.42 -16.37
CA VAL A 126 13.83 3.76 -17.76
C VAL A 126 14.62 2.77 -18.60
N THR A 127 13.93 1.78 -19.15
CA THR A 127 14.59 0.65 -19.82
C THR A 127 14.81 0.86 -21.32
N GLY A 128 14.31 1.94 -21.89
CA GLY A 128 14.51 2.24 -23.30
C GLY A 128 13.83 3.55 -23.69
N ARG A 129 14.17 4.06 -24.90
CA ARG A 129 13.65 5.33 -25.42
C ARG A 129 12.14 5.33 -25.57
N ASP A 130 11.59 4.19 -25.98
CA ASP A 130 10.18 4.05 -26.31
C ASP A 130 9.39 3.31 -25.26
N VAL A 131 9.94 3.17 -24.05
CA VAL A 131 9.31 2.50 -22.91
C VAL A 131 9.01 3.52 -21.84
N PHE A 132 7.82 3.44 -21.25
CA PHE A 132 7.44 4.35 -20.16
C PHE A 132 8.31 4.11 -18.94
N ALA A 133 8.66 5.21 -18.27
CA ALA A 133 9.38 5.14 -17.01
C ALA A 133 8.48 4.55 -15.91
N MET A 134 9.07 3.83 -14.98
CA MET A 134 8.36 3.19 -13.88
C MET A 134 9.05 3.56 -12.57
N GLN A 135 8.27 4.03 -11.61
CA GLN A 135 8.73 4.32 -10.26
C GLN A 135 8.13 3.33 -9.28
N THR A 136 8.96 2.71 -8.47
CA THR A 136 8.52 1.77 -7.45
C THR A 136 8.52 2.41 -6.07
N PHE A 137 7.63 1.92 -5.21
CA PHE A 137 7.51 2.38 -3.83
C PHE A 137 7.30 1.20 -2.91
N SER A 138 7.80 1.32 -1.68
CA SER A 138 7.54 0.36 -0.62
C SER A 138 7.41 1.11 0.70
N GLY A 139 6.43 0.74 1.50
CA GLY A 139 6.20 1.43 2.76
C GLY A 139 5.40 0.61 3.74
N LYS A 140 5.26 1.16 4.93
CA LYS A 140 4.52 0.53 6.04
C LYS A 140 3.60 1.53 6.68
N SER A 141 2.50 1.02 7.25
CA SER A 141 1.57 1.79 8.06
C SER A 141 1.26 1.02 9.33
N ASN A 142 0.76 1.74 10.33
CA ASN A 142 0.39 1.13 11.60
C ASN A 142 -1.06 0.65 11.64
N ARG A 143 -1.82 0.84 10.59
CA ARG A 143 -3.23 0.43 10.54
C ARG A 143 -3.75 0.42 9.11
N TYR A 144 -4.89 -0.22 8.93
CA TYR A 144 -5.69 -0.07 7.73
C TYR A 144 -7.17 -0.08 8.11
N LEU A 145 -8.01 0.40 7.22
CA LEU A 145 -9.46 0.45 7.40
C LEU A 145 -10.12 -0.35 6.29
N LEU A 146 -11.09 -1.16 6.66
CA LEU A 146 -11.85 -1.98 5.73
C LEU A 146 -13.29 -1.52 5.71
N ASN A 147 -13.81 -1.22 4.52
CA ASN A 147 -15.21 -0.90 4.28
C ASN A 147 -15.79 -1.86 3.24
N THR A 148 -16.97 -2.36 3.50
CA THR A 148 -17.65 -3.28 2.59
C THR A 148 -18.90 -2.65 1.98
#